data_f60114cf323abcbfd032d30e959ca2c5
#
_entry.id   f60114cf323abcbfd032d30e959ca2c5
#
_cell.length_a   1.000
_cell.length_b   1.000
_cell.length_c   1.000
_cell.angle_alpha   90.00
_cell.angle_beta   90.00
_cell.angle_gamma   90.00
#
_symmetry.space_group_name_H-M   'P 1'
#
loop_
_entity.id
_entity.type
_entity.pdbx_description
1 polymer ?
#
loop_
_entity_poly.entity_id
_entity_poly.type
_entity_poly.pdbx_seq_one_letter_code
_entity_poly.pdbx_strand_id
1 'polypeptide(L)'
;ALVDVDGGVTLDQLMKAALPYGLWVPVLPGTRQVTIGGAIGPDIHGKNHHSAGSFGDHVVSMELLVADGRVLHLTPEGSEDDPSGDLFWATVGGMGLTGIILRATIRMTKTETAYFIADTDRTDNLDETIAFHSDGSEHNYTYSSAWFDVISPEPKLGRSTISRGSLATLAQLEELAPKLAKDPLKFNAPQLMTVPDIFPSWT
;
A
#
# COMPACT_ATOMS: atom_id res chain seq x y z
N ALA A 1 2.13 -15.82 -3.05
CA ALA A 1 3.36 -15.90 -3.84
C ALA A 1 4.43 -15.01 -3.20
N LEU A 2 5.70 -15.35 -3.41
CA LEU A 2 6.85 -14.57 -2.95
C LEU A 2 7.54 -13.94 -4.15
N VAL A 3 8.00 -12.70 -3.99
CA VAL A 3 8.78 -11.98 -5.00
C VAL A 3 10.01 -11.41 -4.32
N ASP A 4 11.16 -11.72 -4.88
CA ASP A 4 12.44 -11.19 -4.46
C ASP A 4 12.76 -9.93 -5.29
N VAL A 5 13.09 -8.82 -4.62
CA VAL A 5 13.16 -7.51 -5.25
C VAL A 5 14.24 -6.62 -4.62
N ASP A 6 14.97 -5.87 -5.43
CA ASP A 6 15.97 -4.92 -4.95
C ASP A 6 15.34 -3.75 -4.19
N GLY A 7 16.00 -3.29 -3.14
CA GLY A 7 15.52 -2.22 -2.25
C GLY A 7 15.26 -0.88 -2.97
N GLY A 8 15.91 -0.64 -4.10
CA GLY A 8 15.74 0.56 -4.93
C GLY A 8 14.57 0.51 -5.93
N VAL A 9 13.94 -0.64 -6.12
CA VAL A 9 12.77 -0.79 -7.01
C VAL A 9 11.58 -0.08 -6.39
N THR A 10 10.83 0.70 -7.19
CA THR A 10 9.61 1.36 -6.72
C THR A 10 8.42 0.41 -6.69
N LEU A 11 7.43 0.69 -5.84
CA LEU A 11 6.16 -0.06 -5.83
C LEU A 11 5.46 0.00 -7.19
N ASP A 12 5.59 1.10 -7.94
CA ASP A 12 5.08 1.22 -9.32
C ASP A 12 5.73 0.20 -10.27
N GLN A 13 7.06 0.05 -10.21
CA GLN A 13 7.79 -0.92 -11.01
C GLN A 13 7.43 -2.36 -10.60
N LEU A 14 7.36 -2.64 -9.29
CA LEU A 14 6.96 -3.94 -8.79
C LEU A 14 5.53 -4.30 -9.23
N MET A 15 4.57 -3.37 -9.11
CA MET A 15 3.19 -3.58 -9.56
C MET A 15 3.12 -3.92 -11.05
N LYS A 16 3.80 -3.15 -11.90
CA LYS A 16 3.83 -3.37 -13.35
C LYS A 16 4.44 -4.72 -13.73
N ALA A 17 5.48 -5.15 -13.00
CA ALA A 17 6.14 -6.43 -13.24
C ALA A 17 5.32 -7.63 -12.72
N ALA A 18 4.66 -7.49 -11.58
CA ALA A 18 3.97 -8.59 -10.90
C ALA A 18 2.53 -8.81 -11.38
N LEU A 19 1.84 -7.75 -11.77
CA LEU A 19 0.42 -7.79 -12.14
C LEU A 19 0.11 -8.76 -13.30
N PRO A 20 0.92 -8.87 -14.37
CA PRO A 20 0.71 -9.86 -15.44
C PRO A 20 0.69 -11.32 -14.95
N TYR A 21 1.24 -11.58 -13.76
CA TYR A 21 1.24 -12.90 -13.11
C TYR A 21 0.10 -13.05 -12.09
N GLY A 22 -0.85 -12.12 -12.05
CA GLY A 22 -1.96 -12.12 -11.08
C GLY A 22 -1.49 -11.84 -9.65
N LEU A 23 -0.45 -11.00 -9.49
CA LEU A 23 0.11 -10.64 -8.19
C LEU A 23 -0.05 -9.13 -7.95
N TRP A 24 -0.53 -8.80 -6.75
CA TRP A 24 -0.76 -7.44 -6.29
C TRP A 24 0.10 -7.12 -5.07
N VAL A 25 0.60 -5.90 -4.99
CA VAL A 25 1.37 -5.43 -3.81
C VAL A 25 0.44 -5.40 -2.59
N PRO A 26 0.83 -6.02 -1.46
CA PRO A 26 -0.07 -6.23 -0.33
C PRO A 26 -0.49 -4.93 0.35
N VAL A 27 0.40 -3.94 0.42
CA VAL A 27 0.16 -2.63 1.04
C VAL A 27 0.67 -1.53 0.12
N LEU A 28 -0.17 -0.55 -0.17
CA LEU A 28 0.15 0.61 -1.01
C LEU A 28 -0.13 1.90 -0.25
N PRO A 29 0.89 2.76 -0.07
CA PRO A 29 0.71 4.08 0.55
C PRO A 29 0.00 5.06 -0.40
N GLY A 30 -0.09 6.33 -0.02
CA GLY A 30 -0.70 7.37 -0.85
C GLY A 30 -0.04 7.60 -2.21
N THR A 31 1.19 7.13 -2.40
CA THR A 31 1.91 7.15 -3.68
C THR A 31 2.62 5.83 -3.94
N ARG A 32 2.65 5.39 -5.20
CA ARG A 32 3.37 4.19 -5.64
C ARG A 32 4.84 4.45 -6.01
N GLN A 33 5.31 5.69 -5.90
CA GLN A 33 6.69 6.06 -6.25
C GLN A 33 7.69 5.78 -5.13
N VAL A 34 7.25 5.25 -4.01
CA VAL A 34 8.09 4.80 -2.90
C VAL A 34 8.88 3.56 -3.32
N THR A 35 10.15 3.49 -2.97
CA THR A 35 10.99 2.29 -3.18
C THR A 35 10.68 1.22 -2.13
N ILE A 36 11.10 -0.02 -2.37
CA ILE A 36 10.94 -1.13 -1.41
C ILE A 36 11.64 -0.80 -0.09
N GLY A 37 12.90 -0.36 -0.12
CA GLY A 37 13.60 0.07 1.10
C GLY A 37 12.92 1.26 1.77
N GLY A 38 12.37 2.21 0.98
CA GLY A 38 11.58 3.33 1.47
C GLY A 38 10.18 2.96 1.97
N ALA A 39 9.67 1.77 1.63
CA ALA A 39 8.44 1.21 2.17
C ALA A 39 8.68 0.50 3.52
N ILE A 40 9.78 -0.24 3.63
CA ILE A 40 10.15 -0.99 4.83
C ILE A 40 10.65 -0.05 5.94
N GLY A 41 11.53 0.91 5.60
CA GLY A 41 12.14 1.80 6.58
C GLY A 41 11.16 2.54 7.48
N PRO A 42 10.09 3.19 6.99
CA PRO A 42 9.05 3.80 7.80
C PRO A 42 7.88 2.86 8.11
N ASP A 43 7.95 1.59 7.73
CA ASP A 43 6.87 0.61 7.85
C ASP A 43 5.53 1.17 7.34
N ILE A 44 5.48 1.51 6.06
CA ILE A 44 4.32 2.18 5.48
C ILE A 44 3.03 1.38 5.68
N HIS A 45 1.92 2.10 5.81
CA HIS A 45 0.57 1.55 5.77
C HIS A 45 -0.20 2.05 4.55
N GLY A 46 -1.29 1.38 4.22
CA GLY A 46 -2.19 1.71 3.11
C GLY A 46 -3.62 1.91 3.55
N LYS A 47 -4.49 2.12 2.58
CA LYS A 47 -5.96 2.23 2.79
C LYS A 47 -6.61 0.89 3.14
N ASN A 48 -5.83 -0.18 3.20
CA ASN A 48 -6.21 -1.51 3.63
C ASN A 48 -5.59 -1.89 5.00
N HIS A 49 -5.12 -0.91 5.77
CA HIS A 49 -4.46 -1.15 7.05
C HIS A 49 -5.29 -1.99 8.01
N HIS A 50 -6.60 -1.77 8.09
CA HIS A 50 -7.53 -2.52 8.94
C HIS A 50 -7.63 -4.01 8.59
N SER A 51 -7.24 -4.42 7.38
CA SER A 51 -7.29 -5.81 6.92
C SER A 51 -5.90 -6.42 6.65
N ALA A 52 -4.93 -5.62 6.23
CA ALA A 52 -3.63 -6.09 5.77
C ALA A 52 -2.46 -5.71 6.71
N GLY A 53 -2.68 -4.87 7.71
CA GLY A 53 -1.60 -4.37 8.56
C GLY A 53 -0.66 -3.40 7.83
N SER A 54 0.61 -3.39 8.22
CA SER A 54 1.65 -2.56 7.61
C SER A 54 2.50 -3.34 6.59
N PHE A 55 3.41 -2.67 5.93
CA PHE A 55 4.23 -3.28 4.88
C PHE A 55 5.17 -4.35 5.44
N GLY A 56 5.70 -4.14 6.66
CA GLY A 56 6.59 -5.06 7.34
C GLY A 56 5.99 -6.44 7.59
N ASP A 57 4.68 -6.53 7.81
CA ASP A 57 3.95 -7.81 7.98
C ASP A 57 4.04 -8.72 6.74
N HIS A 58 4.40 -8.16 5.59
CA HIS A 58 4.52 -8.86 4.31
C HIS A 58 5.96 -9.08 3.87
N VAL A 59 6.95 -8.62 4.63
CA VAL A 59 8.38 -8.86 4.36
C VAL A 59 8.77 -10.20 4.98
N VAL A 60 9.20 -11.13 4.13
CA VAL A 60 9.62 -12.49 4.55
C VAL A 60 11.08 -12.55 4.92
N SER A 61 11.92 -11.77 4.21
CA SER A 61 13.34 -11.62 4.51
C SER A 61 13.86 -10.33 3.88
N MET A 62 15.02 -9.86 4.37
CA MET A 62 15.74 -8.76 3.74
C MET A 62 17.25 -8.93 3.87
N GLU A 63 17.99 -8.32 2.94
CA GLU A 63 19.43 -8.12 3.00
C GLU A 63 19.71 -6.69 3.46
N LEU A 64 20.41 -6.55 4.58
CA LEU A 64 20.75 -5.27 5.19
C LEU A 64 22.27 -5.05 5.14
N LEU A 65 22.71 -3.99 4.47
CA LEU A 65 24.08 -3.50 4.54
C LEU A 65 24.24 -2.63 5.77
N VAL A 66 25.02 -3.08 6.74
CA VAL A 66 25.30 -2.35 7.98
C VAL A 66 26.57 -1.50 7.88
N ALA A 67 26.79 -0.62 8.87
CA ALA A 67 27.83 0.42 8.85
C ALA A 67 29.27 -0.11 8.75
N ASP A 68 29.54 -1.33 9.18
CA ASP A 68 30.85 -1.97 9.09
C ASP A 68 31.12 -2.66 7.72
N GLY A 69 30.15 -2.56 6.80
CA GLY A 69 30.25 -3.11 5.43
C GLY A 69 29.78 -4.55 5.29
N ARG A 70 29.32 -5.20 6.35
CA ARG A 70 28.70 -6.53 6.25
C ARG A 70 27.31 -6.44 5.66
N VAL A 71 26.92 -7.46 4.91
CA VAL A 71 25.55 -7.68 4.46
C VAL A 71 24.96 -8.81 5.30
N LEU A 72 23.90 -8.50 6.04
CA LEU A 72 23.21 -9.43 6.92
C LEU A 72 21.92 -9.91 6.27
N HIS A 73 21.63 -11.21 6.38
CA HIS A 73 20.35 -11.76 5.96
C HIS A 73 19.41 -11.85 7.16
N LEU A 74 18.31 -11.09 7.11
CA LEU A 74 17.38 -10.92 8.22
C LEU A 74 16.02 -11.53 7.89
N THR A 75 15.40 -12.18 8.87
CA THR A 75 14.02 -12.69 8.82
C THR A 75 13.26 -12.35 10.10
N PRO A 76 11.92 -12.26 10.07
CA PRO A 76 11.12 -11.90 11.26
C PRO A 76 11.24 -12.89 12.42
N GLU A 77 11.47 -14.16 12.14
CA GLU A 77 11.62 -15.22 13.15
C GLU A 77 13.06 -15.44 13.62
N GLY A 78 14.00 -14.74 12.99
CA GLY A 78 15.43 -14.86 13.24
C GLY A 78 16.18 -15.64 12.14
N SER A 79 17.47 -15.35 12.01
CA SER A 79 18.40 -15.92 11.02
C SER A 79 19.75 -16.21 11.67
N GLU A 80 20.72 -16.72 10.90
CA GLU A 80 22.10 -16.92 11.38
C GLU A 80 22.73 -15.58 11.78
N ASP A 81 22.46 -14.50 11.03
CA ASP A 81 22.99 -13.15 11.28
C ASP A 81 22.22 -12.40 12.37
N ASP A 82 20.99 -12.77 12.65
CA ASP A 82 20.08 -12.15 13.64
C ASP A 82 19.21 -13.24 14.29
N PRO A 83 19.75 -14.02 15.26
CA PRO A 83 19.04 -15.18 15.79
C PRO A 83 17.71 -14.89 16.50
N SER A 84 17.51 -13.66 16.98
CA SER A 84 16.27 -13.23 17.65
C SER A 84 15.24 -12.61 16.70
N GLY A 85 15.66 -12.17 15.50
CA GLY A 85 14.86 -11.33 14.63
C GLY A 85 14.74 -9.87 15.09
N ASP A 86 15.46 -9.48 16.16
CA ASP A 86 15.34 -8.14 16.73
C ASP A 86 15.83 -7.06 15.76
N LEU A 87 16.89 -7.34 15.00
CA LEU A 87 17.41 -6.40 14.00
C LEU A 87 16.49 -6.27 12.80
N PHE A 88 15.82 -7.37 12.39
CA PHE A 88 14.76 -7.31 11.38
C PHE A 88 13.68 -6.31 11.80
N TRP A 89 13.10 -6.49 12.98
CA TRP A 89 12.04 -5.62 13.49
C TRP A 89 12.51 -4.21 13.84
N ALA A 90 13.77 -4.03 14.23
CA ALA A 90 14.37 -2.70 14.40
C ALA A 90 14.59 -1.98 13.06
N THR A 91 14.71 -2.72 11.95
CA THR A 91 14.86 -2.16 10.60
C THR A 91 13.51 -1.77 10.00
N VAL A 92 12.47 -2.60 10.22
CA VAL A 92 11.09 -2.28 9.88
C VAL A 92 10.62 -1.12 10.77
N GLY A 93 10.32 0.02 10.16
CA GLY A 93 9.99 1.24 10.90
C GLY A 93 11.20 1.98 11.49
N GLY A 94 12.42 1.48 11.29
CA GLY A 94 13.66 2.04 11.84
C GLY A 94 14.20 3.27 11.10
N MET A 95 13.47 3.79 10.12
CA MET A 95 13.76 5.02 9.36
C MET A 95 15.14 5.03 8.69
N GLY A 96 15.68 3.83 8.36
CA GLY A 96 16.98 3.67 7.73
C GLY A 96 18.19 3.80 8.69
N LEU A 97 17.95 3.87 10.00
CA LEU A 97 19.02 4.06 11.00
C LEU A 97 19.85 2.79 11.25
N THR A 98 19.32 1.61 10.92
CA THR A 98 20.01 0.32 11.10
C THR A 98 20.95 -0.02 9.96
N GLY A 99 20.72 0.51 8.76
CA GLY A 99 21.51 0.23 7.57
C GLY A 99 20.75 0.51 6.26
N ILE A 100 21.29 0.01 5.16
CA ILE A 100 20.72 0.15 3.82
C ILE A 100 20.12 -1.19 3.40
N ILE A 101 18.81 -1.22 3.15
CA ILE A 101 18.11 -2.40 2.63
C ILE A 101 18.48 -2.56 1.14
N LEU A 102 19.22 -3.61 0.82
CA LEU A 102 19.67 -3.92 -0.54
C LEU A 102 18.60 -4.68 -1.32
N ARG A 103 17.96 -5.65 -0.66
CA ARG A 103 16.98 -6.56 -1.25
C ARG A 103 15.97 -7.01 -0.21
N ALA A 104 14.76 -7.36 -0.64
CA ALA A 104 13.76 -7.96 0.23
C ALA A 104 12.90 -8.98 -0.53
N THR A 105 12.46 -10.02 0.19
CA THR A 105 11.45 -10.97 -0.30
C THR A 105 10.08 -10.56 0.26
N ILE A 106 9.16 -10.25 -0.64
CA ILE A 106 7.81 -9.75 -0.31
C ILE A 106 6.76 -10.82 -0.58
N ARG A 107 5.84 -11.01 0.36
CA ARG A 107 4.66 -11.84 0.20
C ARG A 107 3.58 -11.09 -0.54
N MET A 108 3.41 -11.39 -1.84
CA MET A 108 2.42 -10.75 -2.70
C MET A 108 1.02 -11.31 -2.49
N THR A 109 0.01 -10.47 -2.66
CA THR A 109 -1.41 -10.85 -2.70
C THR A 109 -1.76 -11.38 -4.09
N LYS A 110 -2.58 -12.42 -4.19
CA LYS A 110 -3.13 -12.88 -5.47
C LYS A 110 -4.30 -11.98 -5.90
N THR A 111 -4.38 -11.71 -7.19
CA THR A 111 -5.51 -10.99 -7.80
C THR A 111 -5.89 -11.60 -9.14
N GLU A 112 -7.17 -11.53 -9.47
CA GLU A 112 -7.69 -11.92 -10.80
C GLU A 112 -7.74 -10.74 -11.75
N THR A 113 -7.80 -9.51 -11.20
CA THR A 113 -7.93 -8.29 -11.99
C THR A 113 -7.09 -7.14 -11.42
N ALA A 114 -6.87 -6.12 -12.24
CA ALA A 114 -6.26 -4.85 -11.85
C ALA A 114 -7.29 -3.77 -11.49
N TYR A 115 -8.54 -4.14 -11.30
CA TYR A 115 -9.66 -3.24 -11.10
C TYR A 115 -10.25 -3.37 -9.71
N PHE A 116 -10.81 -2.27 -9.23
CA PHE A 116 -11.51 -2.20 -7.94
C PHE A 116 -13.00 -1.99 -8.18
N ILE A 117 -13.82 -2.66 -7.38
CA ILE A 117 -15.21 -2.27 -7.18
C ILE A 117 -15.24 -1.46 -5.89
N ALA A 118 -15.79 -0.26 -5.98
CA ALA A 118 -15.82 0.67 -4.86
C ALA A 118 -17.20 1.32 -4.72
N ASP A 119 -17.67 1.40 -3.49
CA ASP A 119 -18.80 2.20 -3.08
C ASP A 119 -18.32 3.55 -2.58
N THR A 120 -19.11 4.58 -2.82
CA THR A 120 -18.82 5.92 -2.34
C THR A 120 -20.04 6.47 -1.63
N ASP A 121 -19.85 6.77 -0.35
CA ASP A 121 -20.87 7.31 0.54
C ASP A 121 -20.54 8.75 0.94
N ARG A 122 -21.52 9.45 1.45
CA ARG A 122 -21.38 10.81 1.91
C ARG A 122 -22.05 10.96 3.26
N THR A 123 -21.39 11.67 4.16
CA THR A 123 -21.92 12.05 5.48
C THR A 123 -21.95 13.56 5.60
N ASP A 124 -22.91 14.09 6.37
CA ASP A 124 -23.15 15.53 6.47
C ASP A 124 -22.42 16.20 7.66
N ASN A 125 -21.92 15.40 8.60
CA ASN A 125 -21.25 15.88 9.82
C ASN A 125 -20.34 14.81 10.44
N LEU A 126 -19.62 15.16 11.51
CA LEU A 126 -18.68 14.27 12.18
C LEU A 126 -19.37 13.08 12.85
N ASP A 127 -20.54 13.28 13.48
CA ASP A 127 -21.25 12.22 14.18
C ASP A 127 -21.71 11.13 13.21
N GLU A 128 -22.23 11.51 12.05
CA GLU A 128 -22.58 10.58 10.99
C GLU A 128 -21.35 9.85 10.44
N THR A 129 -20.23 10.54 10.27
CA THR A 129 -18.99 9.94 9.82
C THR A 129 -18.46 8.90 10.82
N ILE A 130 -18.49 9.22 12.11
CA ILE A 130 -18.11 8.27 13.17
C ILE A 130 -19.06 7.08 13.20
N ALA A 131 -20.38 7.32 13.15
CA ALA A 131 -21.37 6.25 13.12
C ALA A 131 -21.18 5.31 11.92
N PHE A 132 -20.90 5.87 10.74
CA PHE A 132 -20.63 5.13 9.51
C PHE A 132 -19.42 4.19 9.65
N HIS A 133 -18.31 4.66 10.21
CA HIS A 133 -17.11 3.84 10.43
C HIS A 133 -17.24 2.87 11.62
N SER A 134 -18.24 3.05 12.47
CA SER A 134 -18.45 2.24 13.68
C SER A 134 -19.54 1.17 13.53
N ASP A 135 -20.21 1.09 12.37
CA ASP A 135 -21.33 0.16 12.13
C ASP A 135 -20.87 -1.29 11.84
N GLY A 136 -19.57 -1.53 11.75
CA GLY A 136 -18.98 -2.84 11.47
C GLY A 136 -18.93 -3.19 9.98
N SER A 137 -19.46 -2.38 9.08
CA SER A 137 -19.48 -2.65 7.65
C SER A 137 -18.09 -2.54 6.96
N GLU A 138 -17.14 -1.90 7.61
CA GLU A 138 -15.74 -1.82 7.15
C GLU A 138 -15.13 -3.21 6.84
N HIS A 139 -15.51 -4.24 7.59
CA HIS A 139 -15.02 -5.60 7.38
C HIS A 139 -15.43 -6.22 6.04
N ASN A 140 -16.41 -5.65 5.35
CA ASN A 140 -16.83 -6.10 4.02
C ASN A 140 -15.91 -5.60 2.90
N TYR A 141 -15.00 -4.69 3.20
CA TYR A 141 -14.13 -4.04 2.22
C TYR A 141 -12.67 -4.23 2.59
N THR A 142 -11.83 -4.45 1.56
CA THR A 142 -10.39 -4.54 1.75
C THR A 142 -9.74 -3.17 1.93
N TYR A 143 -10.29 -2.16 1.26
CA TYR A 143 -9.77 -0.78 1.26
C TYR A 143 -10.85 0.20 1.69
N SER A 144 -10.46 1.16 2.53
CA SER A 144 -11.32 2.25 2.98
C SER A 144 -10.55 3.56 3.03
N SER A 145 -11.21 4.64 2.67
CA SER A 145 -10.61 5.97 2.63
C SER A 145 -11.70 7.03 2.76
N ALA A 146 -11.45 8.02 3.60
CA ALA A 146 -12.36 9.13 3.78
C ALA A 146 -11.66 10.49 3.60
N TRP A 147 -12.37 11.44 3.01
CA TRP A 147 -12.00 12.83 2.93
C TRP A 147 -12.90 13.64 3.85
N PHE A 148 -12.31 14.29 4.87
CA PHE A 148 -13.04 15.05 5.88
C PHE A 148 -12.93 16.54 5.63
N ASP A 149 -14.04 17.25 5.87
CA ASP A 149 -14.03 18.70 6.01
C ASP A 149 -13.69 19.06 7.47
N VAL A 150 -12.48 19.56 7.68
CA VAL A 150 -11.98 19.98 9.01
C VAL A 150 -11.97 21.49 9.18
N ILE A 151 -12.54 22.25 8.24
CA ILE A 151 -12.48 23.73 8.19
C ILE A 151 -13.85 24.34 8.50
N SER A 152 -14.92 23.73 8.00
CA SER A 152 -16.27 24.25 8.22
C SER A 152 -16.65 24.21 9.71
N PRO A 153 -17.38 25.23 10.22
CA PRO A 153 -17.94 25.16 11.57
C PRO A 153 -19.11 24.18 11.64
N GLU A 154 -19.53 23.86 12.87
CA GLU A 154 -20.77 23.13 13.09
C GLU A 154 -21.98 23.78 12.35
N PRO A 155 -22.91 22.98 11.82
CA PRO A 155 -23.01 21.52 11.92
C PRO A 155 -22.28 20.74 10.81
N LYS A 156 -21.46 21.39 9.97
CA LYS A 156 -20.81 20.78 8.80
C LYS A 156 -19.41 20.21 9.08
N LEU A 157 -18.86 20.49 10.26
CA LEU A 157 -17.56 19.95 10.67
C LEU A 157 -17.59 18.41 10.56
N GLY A 158 -16.57 17.84 9.94
CA GLY A 158 -16.41 16.40 9.81
C GLY A 158 -17.29 15.72 8.77
N ARG A 159 -18.09 16.48 8.00
CA ARG A 159 -18.75 15.89 6.81
C ARG A 159 -17.69 15.25 5.92
N SER A 160 -18.00 14.11 5.31
CA SER A 160 -16.99 13.39 4.54
C SER A 160 -17.53 12.75 3.27
N THR A 161 -16.61 12.43 2.39
CA THR A 161 -16.83 11.48 1.29
C THR A 161 -15.99 10.25 1.60
N ILE A 162 -16.63 9.10 1.71
CA ILE A 162 -16.03 7.84 2.10
C ILE A 162 -16.06 6.90 0.90
N SER A 163 -14.91 6.38 0.51
CA SER A 163 -14.81 5.39 -0.56
C SER A 163 -14.26 4.09 0.01
N ARG A 164 -15.01 3.00 -0.18
CA ARG A 164 -14.65 1.66 0.30
C ARG A 164 -14.71 0.68 -0.88
N GLY A 165 -13.75 -0.24 -0.96
CA GLY A 165 -13.73 -1.15 -2.11
C GLY A 165 -12.80 -2.34 -1.91
N SER A 166 -12.86 -3.25 -2.88
CA SER A 166 -12.01 -4.43 -2.97
C SER A 166 -11.59 -4.67 -4.42
N LEU A 167 -10.52 -5.44 -4.61
CA LEU A 167 -10.14 -5.93 -5.94
C LEU A 167 -11.29 -6.75 -6.52
N ALA A 168 -11.68 -6.45 -7.75
CA ALA A 168 -12.74 -7.15 -8.45
C ALA A 168 -12.29 -8.57 -8.81
N THR A 169 -13.17 -9.55 -8.67
CA THR A 169 -13.00 -10.86 -9.30
C THR A 169 -13.20 -10.76 -10.80
N LEU A 170 -12.70 -11.73 -11.56
CA LEU A 170 -12.93 -11.74 -13.02
C LEU A 170 -14.43 -11.81 -13.35
N ALA A 171 -15.20 -12.62 -12.64
CA ALA A 171 -16.64 -12.74 -12.82
C ALA A 171 -17.38 -11.41 -12.60
N GLN A 172 -17.03 -10.67 -11.54
CA GLN A 172 -17.61 -9.35 -11.31
C GLN A 172 -17.23 -8.35 -12.41
N LEU A 173 -15.98 -8.42 -12.91
CA LEU A 173 -15.54 -7.55 -13.99
C LEU A 173 -16.25 -7.88 -15.31
N GLU A 174 -16.48 -9.15 -15.62
CA GLU A 174 -17.24 -9.61 -16.78
C GLU A 174 -18.69 -9.12 -16.76
N GLU A 175 -19.32 -9.14 -15.59
CA GLU A 175 -20.69 -8.67 -15.39
C GLU A 175 -20.80 -7.14 -15.53
N LEU A 176 -19.94 -6.40 -14.79
CA LEU A 176 -20.06 -4.94 -14.67
C LEU A 176 -19.38 -4.17 -15.80
N ALA A 177 -18.29 -4.71 -16.35
CA ALA A 177 -17.47 -4.03 -17.35
C ALA A 177 -16.81 -5.01 -18.34
N PRO A 178 -17.60 -5.72 -19.19
CA PRO A 178 -17.11 -6.81 -20.05
C PRO A 178 -16.03 -6.39 -21.06
N LYS A 179 -15.92 -5.10 -21.37
CA LYS A 179 -14.83 -4.60 -22.22
C LYS A 179 -13.48 -4.64 -21.50
N LEU A 180 -13.45 -4.41 -20.18
CA LEU A 180 -12.25 -4.44 -19.36
C LEU A 180 -11.82 -5.87 -19.05
N ALA A 181 -12.75 -6.80 -18.95
CA ALA A 181 -12.50 -8.22 -18.71
C ALA A 181 -11.71 -8.91 -19.83
N LYS A 182 -11.57 -8.28 -21.01
CA LYS A 182 -10.72 -8.80 -22.11
C LYS A 182 -9.22 -8.74 -21.79
N ASP A 183 -8.82 -7.84 -20.90
CA ASP A 183 -7.45 -7.69 -20.45
C ASP A 183 -7.46 -7.32 -18.95
N PRO A 184 -7.88 -8.27 -18.09
CA PRO A 184 -8.24 -7.98 -16.70
C PRO A 184 -7.04 -7.56 -15.84
N LEU A 185 -5.83 -7.92 -16.22
CA LEU A 185 -4.60 -7.61 -15.48
C LEU A 185 -3.84 -6.41 -16.07
N LYS A 186 -4.45 -5.70 -17.03
CA LYS A 186 -3.85 -4.51 -17.62
C LYS A 186 -3.80 -3.37 -16.61
N PHE A 187 -2.60 -2.89 -16.35
CA PHE A 187 -2.40 -1.73 -15.49
C PHE A 187 -2.67 -0.43 -16.26
N ASN A 188 -3.79 0.21 -15.96
CA ASN A 188 -4.23 1.46 -16.60
C ASN A 188 -4.20 2.64 -15.62
N ALA A 189 -3.20 2.70 -14.72
CA ALA A 189 -3.09 3.87 -13.87
C ALA A 189 -2.86 5.12 -14.73
N PRO A 190 -3.57 6.23 -14.46
CA PRO A 190 -3.29 7.47 -15.12
C PRO A 190 -1.82 7.84 -14.90
N GLN A 191 -1.16 8.32 -15.95
CA GLN A 191 0.15 8.92 -15.78
C GLN A 191 -0.02 10.05 -14.78
N LEU A 192 0.90 10.16 -13.81
CA LEU A 192 0.97 11.34 -12.97
C LEU A 192 1.02 12.54 -13.91
N MET A 193 0.00 13.37 -13.86
CA MET A 193 0.08 14.68 -14.51
C MET A 193 1.30 15.37 -13.92
N THR A 194 2.29 15.69 -14.74
CA THR A 194 3.28 16.70 -14.39
C THR A 194 2.48 17.91 -13.98
N VAL A 195 2.55 18.26 -12.68
CA VAL A 195 1.98 19.51 -12.22
C VAL A 195 2.66 20.58 -13.08
N PRO A 196 1.93 21.36 -13.86
CA PRO A 196 2.55 22.46 -14.58
C PRO A 196 3.34 23.30 -13.58
N ASP A 197 4.46 23.85 -13.97
CA ASP A 197 5.26 24.79 -13.16
C ASP A 197 4.45 26.08 -12.92
N ILE A 198 3.39 25.97 -12.13
CA ILE A 198 2.55 27.11 -11.71
C ILE A 198 3.03 27.71 -10.38
N PHE A 199 4.03 27.09 -9.75
CA PHE A 199 4.71 27.71 -8.62
C PHE A 199 5.89 28.51 -9.14
N PRO A 200 5.90 29.85 -8.96
CA PRO A 200 7.10 30.64 -9.25
C PRO A 200 8.26 30.04 -8.47
N SER A 201 9.37 29.77 -9.17
CA SER A 201 10.61 29.39 -8.51
C SER A 201 10.95 30.48 -7.50
N TRP A 202 10.88 30.16 -6.22
CA TRP A 202 11.43 31.01 -5.16
C TRP A 202 12.96 30.90 -5.27
N THR A 203 13.56 31.76 -6.06
CA THR A 203 14.99 32.07 -6.03
C THR A 203 15.22 33.26 -5.11
#